data_484fc2314da0bb29bc477b9210bb160d
#
_entry.id   484fc2314da0bb29bc477b9210bb160d
#
_cell.length_a   1.000
_cell.length_b   1.000
_cell.length_c   1.000
_cell.angle_alpha   90.00
_cell.angle_beta   90.00
_cell.angle_gamma   90.00
#
_symmetry.space_group_name_H-M   'P 1'
#
loop_
_entity.id
_entity.type
_entity.pdbx_description
1 polymer ?
#
loop_
_entity_poly.entity_id
_entity_poly.type
_entity_poly.pdbx_seq_one_letter_code
_entity_poly.pdbx_strand_id
1 'polypeptide(L)'
;KHYQGSQFQDDTELRNNYIDRIYDTYIDEEELQACDKIICDIANSLKPRSYTSREFIKEIGKYLKDNAKKKDSLIEVAYDNNVPIFCPAFTDSSAGFGLVMHQEQNPDKHLTIDSIREFRELTEIKLQSKQSGLLMIGGGVPKNFVQDTVVCAELLGKKVDMHKYAIQITVADTRDGACSSSTLKEASSWGKVDITK
;
A
#
# COMPACT_ATOMS: atom_id res chain seq x y z
N LYS A 1 0.56 3.98 18.85
CA LYS A 1 -0.53 4.79 19.41
C LYS A 1 -0.51 6.17 18.78
N HIS A 2 -1.65 6.67 18.30
CA HIS A 2 -1.76 7.99 17.68
C HIS A 2 -2.48 8.93 18.65
N TYR A 3 -2.03 10.17 18.74
CA TYR A 3 -2.68 11.23 19.50
C TYR A 3 -2.41 12.59 18.86
N GLN A 4 -3.27 13.55 19.14
CA GLN A 4 -3.17 14.89 18.57
C GLN A 4 -2.23 15.76 19.39
N GLY A 5 -1.39 16.53 18.72
CA GLY A 5 -0.47 17.50 19.30
C GLY A 5 -0.36 18.78 18.49
N SER A 6 0.58 19.64 18.83
CA SER A 6 0.84 20.87 18.09
C SER A 6 1.60 20.59 16.80
N GLN A 7 1.12 21.10 15.67
CA GLN A 7 1.86 21.04 14.39
C GLN A 7 3.16 21.86 14.40
N PHE A 8 3.36 22.75 15.39
CA PHE A 8 4.51 23.64 15.52
C PHE A 8 5.49 23.20 16.62
N GLN A 9 5.31 22.01 17.21
CA GLN A 9 6.26 21.48 18.18
C GLN A 9 7.62 21.25 17.54
N ASP A 10 8.69 21.49 18.29
CA ASP A 10 10.05 21.22 17.82
C ASP A 10 10.28 19.73 17.57
N ASP A 11 10.69 19.38 16.36
CA ASP A 11 10.87 17.98 15.96
C ASP A 11 12.07 17.32 16.65
N THR A 12 13.08 18.09 17.10
CA THR A 12 14.21 17.56 17.87
C THR A 12 13.77 17.16 19.26
N GLU A 13 12.91 17.98 19.87
CA GLU A 13 12.34 17.67 21.19
C GLU A 13 11.43 16.44 21.12
N LEU A 14 10.59 16.33 20.08
CA LEU A 14 9.75 15.15 19.85
C LEU A 14 10.60 13.90 19.68
N ARG A 15 11.61 13.94 18.81
CA ARG A 15 12.53 12.83 18.59
C ARG A 15 13.23 12.36 19.86
N ASN A 16 13.67 13.29 20.70
CA ASN A 16 14.31 12.94 21.98
C ASN A 16 13.36 12.22 22.95
N ASN A 17 12.05 12.34 22.73
CA ASN A 17 11.01 11.65 23.47
C ASN A 17 10.41 10.45 22.74
N TYR A 18 11.06 9.97 21.66
CA TYR A 18 10.58 8.86 20.82
C TYR A 18 9.18 9.09 20.25
N ILE A 19 8.95 10.29 19.73
CA ILE A 19 7.68 10.71 19.13
C ILE A 19 7.94 11.14 17.70
N ASP A 20 7.28 10.50 16.75
CA ASP A 20 7.16 10.96 15.37
C ASP A 20 5.94 11.85 15.21
N ARG A 21 6.01 12.78 14.25
CA ARG A 21 4.94 13.72 13.96
C ARG A 21 4.63 13.80 12.46
N ILE A 22 3.36 13.70 12.13
CA ILE A 22 2.82 14.05 10.81
C ILE A 22 1.78 15.16 11.03
N TYR A 23 2.13 16.39 10.74
CA TYR A 23 1.34 17.60 11.07
C TYR A 23 1.04 17.67 12.58
N ASP A 24 -0.22 17.50 12.96
CA ASP A 24 -0.72 17.50 14.33
C ASP A 24 -0.96 16.10 14.91
N THR A 25 -0.57 15.08 14.18
CA THR A 25 -0.70 13.69 14.60
C THR A 25 0.63 13.15 15.08
N TYR A 26 0.68 12.78 16.34
CA TYR A 26 1.85 12.22 16.99
C TYR A 26 1.76 10.70 17.04
N ILE A 27 2.90 10.06 16.83
CA ILE A 27 3.05 8.60 16.79
C ILE A 27 4.13 8.22 17.80
N ASP A 28 3.80 7.28 18.68
CA ASP A 28 4.76 6.67 19.59
C ASP A 28 5.69 5.74 18.81
N GLU A 29 6.98 6.08 18.73
CA GLU A 29 7.98 5.38 17.95
C GLU A 29 8.30 3.99 18.52
N GLU A 30 8.26 3.81 19.83
CA GLU A 30 8.49 2.51 20.46
C GLU A 30 7.33 1.53 20.14
N GLU A 31 6.09 2.02 20.16
CA GLU A 31 4.93 1.22 19.74
C GLU A 31 4.98 0.91 18.24
N LEU A 32 5.50 1.81 17.42
CA LEU A 32 5.71 1.56 15.97
C LEU A 32 6.73 0.44 15.76
N GLN A 33 7.89 0.50 16.42
CA GLN A 33 8.89 -0.55 16.39
C GLN A 33 8.36 -1.90 16.92
N ALA A 34 7.46 -1.89 17.89
CA ALA A 34 6.80 -3.10 18.36
C ALA A 34 5.91 -3.71 17.26
N CYS A 35 5.28 -2.89 16.42
CA CYS A 35 4.55 -3.37 15.25
C CYS A 35 5.49 -4.01 14.23
N ASP A 36 6.67 -3.44 13.99
CA ASP A 36 7.66 -4.01 13.06
C ASP A 36 8.14 -5.40 13.53
N LYS A 37 8.30 -5.59 14.85
CA LYS A 37 8.60 -6.90 15.43
C LYS A 37 7.49 -7.92 15.18
N ILE A 38 6.23 -7.51 15.29
CA ILE A 38 5.09 -8.38 14.98
C ILE A 38 5.11 -8.79 13.50
N ILE A 39 5.41 -7.87 12.60
CA ILE A 39 5.58 -8.18 11.16
C ILE A 39 6.70 -9.19 10.94
N CYS A 40 7.83 -9.02 11.62
CA CYS A 40 8.94 -9.98 11.61
C CYS A 40 8.49 -11.37 12.09
N ASP A 41 7.75 -11.44 13.19
CA ASP A 41 7.27 -12.70 13.78
C ASP A 41 6.28 -13.41 12.85
N ILE A 42 5.38 -12.66 12.20
CA ILE A 42 4.49 -13.19 11.17
C ILE A 42 5.33 -13.79 10.03
N ALA A 43 6.32 -13.05 9.53
CA ALA A 43 7.19 -13.52 8.46
C ALA A 43 7.97 -14.79 8.86
N ASN A 44 8.46 -14.87 10.10
CA ASN A 44 9.16 -16.02 10.65
C ASN A 44 8.26 -17.28 10.73
N SER A 45 6.96 -17.10 10.88
CA SER A 45 5.99 -18.20 10.94
C SER A 45 5.61 -18.76 9.56
N LEU A 46 5.95 -18.04 8.50
CA LEU A 46 5.56 -18.41 7.13
C LEU A 46 6.65 -19.25 6.43
N LYS A 47 6.23 -19.97 5.37
CA LYS A 47 7.17 -20.68 4.52
C LYS A 47 8.08 -19.69 3.80
N PRO A 48 9.40 -19.93 3.74
CA PRO A 48 10.35 -19.09 3.02
C PRO A 48 10.17 -19.27 1.50
N ARG A 49 9.42 -18.37 0.89
CA ARG A 49 9.17 -18.26 -0.55
C ARG A 49 8.90 -16.81 -0.93
N SER A 50 8.81 -16.53 -2.23
CA SER A 50 8.27 -15.25 -2.70
C SER A 50 6.77 -15.12 -2.43
N TYR A 51 6.38 -14.00 -1.85
CA TYR A 51 5.01 -13.57 -1.63
C TYR A 51 4.78 -12.26 -2.41
N THR A 52 3.57 -12.01 -2.88
CA THR A 52 3.18 -10.64 -3.22
C THR A 52 2.82 -9.89 -1.93
N SER A 53 2.80 -8.56 -1.95
CA SER A 53 2.34 -7.81 -0.77
C SER A 53 0.90 -8.20 -0.41
N ARG A 54 0.06 -8.44 -1.42
CA ARG A 54 -1.32 -8.93 -1.21
C ARG A 54 -1.36 -10.25 -0.43
N GLU A 55 -0.53 -11.22 -0.79
CA GLU A 55 -0.46 -12.50 -0.07
C GLU A 55 0.02 -12.28 1.37
N PHE A 56 1.05 -11.46 1.55
CA PHE A 56 1.61 -11.19 2.87
C PHE A 56 0.63 -10.39 3.75
N ILE A 57 -0.02 -9.36 3.22
CA ILE A 57 -1.04 -8.57 3.94
C ILE A 57 -2.23 -9.46 4.34
N LYS A 58 -2.58 -10.46 3.53
CA LYS A 58 -3.60 -11.46 3.90
C LYS A 58 -3.19 -12.26 5.15
N GLU A 59 -1.92 -12.64 5.28
CA GLU A 59 -1.41 -13.32 6.50
C GLU A 59 -1.41 -12.37 7.71
N ILE A 60 -1.11 -11.08 7.50
CA ILE A 60 -1.28 -10.06 8.55
C ILE A 60 -2.74 -9.98 9.00
N GLY A 61 -3.68 -9.95 8.06
CA GLY A 61 -5.11 -9.93 8.37
C GLY A 61 -5.56 -11.14 9.18
N LYS A 62 -5.08 -12.32 8.80
CA LYS A 62 -5.31 -13.57 9.56
C LYS A 62 -4.77 -13.47 10.98
N TYR A 63 -3.56 -12.97 11.15
CA TYR A 63 -2.97 -12.76 12.48
C TYR A 63 -3.80 -11.79 13.32
N LEU A 64 -4.24 -10.67 12.75
CA LEU A 64 -5.02 -9.65 13.44
C LEU A 64 -6.38 -10.18 13.90
N LYS A 65 -7.01 -11.06 13.13
CA LYS A 65 -8.28 -11.68 13.50
C LYS A 65 -8.22 -12.37 14.87
N ASP A 66 -7.10 -13.02 15.16
CA ASP A 66 -6.94 -13.78 16.39
C ASP A 66 -6.26 -12.98 17.52
N ASN A 67 -5.40 -12.00 17.16
CA ASN A 67 -4.49 -11.36 18.11
C ASN A 67 -4.73 -9.86 18.31
N ALA A 68 -5.53 -9.18 17.47
CA ALA A 68 -5.73 -7.74 17.58
C ALA A 68 -6.46 -7.36 18.88
N LYS A 69 -5.92 -6.34 19.58
CA LYS A 69 -6.55 -5.76 20.77
C LYS A 69 -7.83 -5.00 20.44
N LYS A 70 -7.88 -4.38 19.26
CA LYS A 70 -9.06 -3.69 18.71
C LYS A 70 -9.49 -4.42 17.44
N LYS A 71 -10.78 -4.62 17.29
CA LYS A 71 -11.37 -5.24 16.11
C LYS A 71 -11.71 -4.19 15.04
N ASP A 72 -12.07 -4.67 13.87
CA ASP A 72 -12.50 -3.85 12.72
C ASP A 72 -11.39 -2.95 12.15
N SER A 73 -10.12 -3.38 12.24
CA SER A 73 -9.06 -2.73 11.48
C SER A 73 -9.26 -2.97 9.97
N LEU A 74 -8.80 -2.03 9.14
CA LEU A 74 -8.92 -2.13 7.67
C LEU A 74 -8.38 -3.47 7.13
N ILE A 75 -7.25 -3.95 7.63
CA ILE A 75 -6.62 -5.19 7.18
C ILE A 75 -7.42 -6.42 7.64
N GLU A 76 -7.92 -6.42 8.88
CA GLU A 76 -8.75 -7.50 9.41
C GLU A 76 -10.07 -7.60 8.63
N VAL A 77 -10.76 -6.47 8.43
CA VAL A 77 -12.03 -6.42 7.67
C VAL A 77 -11.83 -6.86 6.22
N ALA A 78 -10.74 -6.43 5.59
CA ALA A 78 -10.41 -6.86 4.24
C ALA A 78 -10.14 -8.38 4.17
N TYR A 79 -9.44 -8.94 5.15
CA TYR A 79 -9.23 -10.37 5.27
C TYR A 79 -10.56 -11.14 5.40
N ASP A 80 -11.44 -10.73 6.30
CA ASP A 80 -12.72 -11.39 6.55
C ASP A 80 -13.66 -11.33 5.34
N ASN A 81 -13.60 -10.25 4.56
CA ASN A 81 -14.41 -10.08 3.34
C ASN A 81 -13.69 -10.51 2.06
N ASN A 82 -12.49 -11.09 2.16
CA ASN A 82 -11.66 -11.50 1.02
C ASN A 82 -11.42 -10.35 0.01
N VAL A 83 -11.24 -9.12 0.50
CA VAL A 83 -10.89 -7.95 -0.31
C VAL A 83 -9.36 -7.88 -0.40
N PRO A 84 -8.77 -7.90 -1.62
CA PRO A 84 -7.33 -7.84 -1.77
C PRO A 84 -6.79 -6.43 -1.47
N ILE A 85 -5.68 -6.37 -0.73
CA ILE A 85 -4.91 -5.15 -0.49
C ILE A 85 -3.55 -5.32 -1.16
N PHE A 86 -3.16 -4.33 -1.96
CA PHE A 86 -1.86 -4.25 -2.63
C PHE A 86 -1.05 -3.09 -2.08
N CYS A 87 0.24 -3.30 -1.87
CA CYS A 87 1.17 -2.28 -1.40
C CYS A 87 2.41 -2.25 -2.32
N PRO A 88 2.37 -1.50 -3.43
CA PRO A 88 3.39 -1.57 -4.48
C PRO A 88 4.78 -1.10 -4.06
N ALA A 89 4.89 -0.28 -3.01
CA ALA A 89 6.15 0.18 -2.44
C ALA A 89 6.35 -0.39 -1.02
N PHE A 90 6.18 -1.68 -0.85
CA PHE A 90 6.17 -2.34 0.45
C PHE A 90 7.44 -2.12 1.25
N THR A 91 8.60 -2.05 0.60
CA THR A 91 9.89 -1.81 1.26
C THR A 91 10.02 -0.40 1.83
N ASP A 92 9.30 0.57 1.27
CA ASP A 92 9.21 1.95 1.77
C ASP A 92 8.04 2.11 2.74
N SER A 93 7.93 1.20 3.68
CA SER A 93 6.91 1.18 4.71
C SER A 93 7.47 0.67 6.03
N SER A 94 6.81 1.00 7.14
CA SER A 94 7.15 0.46 8.45
C SER A 94 7.18 -1.07 8.46
N ALA A 95 6.21 -1.72 7.82
CA ALA A 95 6.20 -3.18 7.67
C ALA A 95 7.44 -3.72 6.91
N GLY A 96 8.05 -2.91 6.03
CA GLY A 96 9.30 -3.23 5.36
C GLY A 96 10.44 -3.45 6.34
N PHE A 97 10.54 -2.67 7.41
CA PHE A 97 11.54 -2.86 8.46
C PHE A 97 11.39 -4.21 9.16
N GLY A 98 10.15 -4.65 9.42
CA GLY A 98 9.88 -5.98 9.95
C GLY A 98 10.40 -7.10 9.05
N LEU A 99 10.32 -6.93 7.72
CA LEU A 99 10.89 -7.90 6.77
C LEU A 99 12.43 -7.84 6.71
N VAL A 100 13.04 -6.67 6.88
CA VAL A 100 14.51 -6.55 7.03
C VAL A 100 14.97 -7.33 8.25
N MET A 101 14.29 -7.17 9.40
CA MET A 101 14.58 -7.93 10.61
C MET A 101 14.44 -9.45 10.38
N HIS A 102 13.40 -9.87 9.66
CA HIS A 102 13.20 -11.27 9.30
C HIS A 102 14.36 -11.83 8.48
N GLN A 103 14.83 -11.10 7.47
CA GLN A 103 15.96 -11.55 6.63
C GLN A 103 17.27 -11.59 7.39
N GLU A 104 17.52 -10.62 8.28
CA GLU A 104 18.72 -10.64 9.14
C GLU A 104 18.75 -11.85 10.08
N GLN A 105 17.59 -12.24 10.61
CA GLN A 105 17.45 -13.45 11.45
C GLN A 105 17.52 -14.75 10.66
N ASN A 106 17.23 -14.73 9.36
CA ASN A 106 17.16 -15.89 8.49
C ASN A 106 17.95 -15.69 7.17
N PRO A 107 19.27 -15.47 7.22
CA PRO A 107 20.05 -15.06 6.06
C PRO A 107 20.01 -16.04 4.89
N ASP A 108 19.98 -17.32 5.17
CA ASP A 108 20.03 -18.37 4.14
C ASP A 108 18.63 -18.77 3.63
N LYS A 109 17.58 -18.49 4.37
CA LYS A 109 16.25 -19.02 4.07
C LYS A 109 15.12 -18.13 4.60
N HIS A 110 14.73 -17.13 3.83
CA HIS A 110 13.73 -16.13 4.18
C HIS A 110 12.66 -16.00 3.11
N LEU A 111 11.59 -15.27 3.43
CA LEU A 111 10.61 -14.85 2.43
C LEU A 111 11.07 -13.58 1.72
N THR A 112 10.55 -13.36 0.52
CA THR A 112 10.75 -12.14 -0.29
C THR A 112 9.41 -11.59 -0.77
N ILE A 113 9.37 -10.29 -1.07
CA ILE A 113 8.21 -9.66 -1.73
C ILE A 113 8.48 -9.55 -3.23
N ASP A 114 7.60 -10.15 -4.03
CA ASP A 114 7.64 -10.15 -5.50
C ASP A 114 6.67 -9.07 -6.03
N SER A 115 7.17 -7.85 -6.17
CA SER A 115 6.41 -6.71 -6.66
C SER A 115 6.03 -6.83 -8.14
N ILE A 116 6.80 -7.57 -8.92
CA ILE A 116 6.50 -7.80 -10.35
C ILE A 116 5.30 -8.73 -10.48
N ARG A 117 5.28 -9.84 -9.74
CA ARG A 117 4.13 -10.74 -9.71
C ARG A 117 2.88 -10.03 -9.18
N GLU A 118 3.04 -9.14 -8.20
CA GLU A 118 1.97 -8.32 -7.66
C GLU A 118 1.31 -7.45 -8.73
N PHE A 119 2.11 -6.76 -9.56
CA PHE A 119 1.57 -5.94 -10.63
C PHE A 119 0.83 -6.78 -11.68
N ARG A 120 1.34 -7.97 -11.97
CA ARG A 120 0.63 -8.93 -12.84
C ARG A 120 -0.70 -9.37 -12.21
N GLU A 121 -0.75 -9.68 -10.91
CA GLU A 121 -2.00 -10.03 -10.21
C GLU A 121 -3.04 -8.90 -10.27
N LEU A 122 -2.64 -7.65 -10.06
CA LEU A 122 -3.53 -6.50 -10.17
C LEU A 122 -4.03 -6.33 -11.62
N THR A 123 -3.16 -6.55 -12.60
CA THR A 123 -3.53 -6.52 -14.02
C THR A 123 -4.55 -7.62 -14.35
N GLU A 124 -4.42 -8.82 -13.78
CA GLU A 124 -5.40 -9.89 -13.96
C GLU A 124 -6.79 -9.52 -13.40
N ILE A 125 -6.86 -8.82 -12.28
CA ILE A 125 -8.12 -8.28 -11.74
C ILE A 125 -8.75 -7.32 -12.75
N LYS A 126 -7.95 -6.44 -13.35
CA LYS A 126 -8.42 -5.52 -14.39
C LYS A 126 -8.96 -6.28 -15.62
N LEU A 127 -8.25 -7.31 -16.07
CA LEU A 127 -8.65 -8.14 -17.21
C LEU A 127 -9.97 -8.89 -16.98
N GLN A 128 -10.23 -9.32 -15.75
CA GLN A 128 -11.48 -10.01 -15.37
C GLN A 128 -12.67 -9.06 -15.17
N SER A 129 -12.38 -7.77 -15.02
CA SER A 129 -13.41 -6.76 -14.75
C SER A 129 -14.08 -6.30 -16.03
N LYS A 130 -15.40 -6.43 -16.14
CA LYS A 130 -16.17 -5.87 -17.28
C LYS A 130 -16.07 -4.36 -17.34
N GLN A 131 -16.15 -3.71 -16.21
CA GLN A 131 -15.99 -2.27 -16.03
C GLN A 131 -15.24 -2.02 -14.72
N SER A 132 -14.42 -1.00 -14.68
CA SER A 132 -13.70 -0.59 -13.49
C SER A 132 -13.81 0.91 -13.25
N GLY A 133 -13.82 1.29 -11.99
CA GLY A 133 -13.77 2.68 -11.53
C GLY A 133 -12.69 2.84 -10.49
N LEU A 134 -12.14 4.04 -10.38
CA LEU A 134 -11.10 4.39 -9.44
C LEU A 134 -11.60 5.47 -8.47
N LEU A 135 -11.47 5.20 -7.18
CA LEU A 135 -11.57 6.21 -6.13
C LEU A 135 -10.19 6.37 -5.50
N MET A 136 -9.56 7.50 -5.72
CA MET A 136 -8.20 7.79 -5.28
C MET A 136 -8.23 8.86 -4.19
N ILE A 137 -7.76 8.48 -3.00
CA ILE A 137 -7.60 9.41 -1.87
C ILE A 137 -6.10 9.63 -1.69
N GLY A 138 -5.64 10.86 -1.99
CA GLY A 138 -4.24 11.17 -2.18
C GLY A 138 -3.75 10.83 -3.58
N GLY A 139 -2.62 10.13 -3.68
CA GLY A 139 -2.01 9.79 -4.97
C GLY A 139 -0.75 8.93 -4.80
N GLY A 140 0.34 9.31 -5.47
CA GLY A 140 1.62 8.60 -5.40
C GLY A 140 1.66 7.31 -6.19
N VAL A 141 2.55 6.40 -5.79
CA VAL A 141 2.79 5.11 -6.46
C VAL A 141 1.51 4.27 -6.58
N PRO A 142 0.66 4.11 -5.55
CA PRO A 142 -0.56 3.32 -5.66
C PRO A 142 -1.52 3.80 -6.74
N LYS A 143 -1.64 5.13 -6.91
CA LYS A 143 -2.45 5.72 -7.99
C LYS A 143 -1.94 5.32 -9.35
N ASN A 144 -0.63 5.50 -9.60
CA ASN A 144 -0.03 5.14 -10.88
C ASN A 144 -0.11 3.64 -11.13
N PHE A 145 0.16 2.84 -10.10
CA PHE A 145 0.12 1.38 -10.14
C PHE A 145 -1.23 0.84 -10.62
N VAL A 146 -2.34 1.34 -10.07
CA VAL A 146 -3.68 0.89 -10.47
C VAL A 146 -4.08 1.40 -11.86
N GLN A 147 -3.69 2.61 -12.22
CA GLN A 147 -3.97 3.18 -13.53
C GLN A 147 -3.21 2.44 -14.64
N ASP A 148 -1.97 2.04 -14.40
CA ASP A 148 -1.11 1.37 -15.37
C ASP A 148 -1.50 -0.08 -15.64
N THR A 149 -2.49 -0.63 -14.96
CA THR A 149 -3.03 -1.96 -15.26
C THR A 149 -3.60 -2.04 -16.67
N VAL A 150 -4.13 -0.95 -17.23
CA VAL A 150 -4.59 -0.85 -18.62
C VAL A 150 -3.39 -0.99 -19.57
N VAL A 151 -2.34 -0.19 -19.35
CA VAL A 151 -1.12 -0.19 -20.16
C VAL A 151 -0.43 -1.56 -20.08
N CYS A 152 -0.35 -2.14 -18.88
CA CYS A 152 0.22 -3.47 -18.70
C CYS A 152 -0.55 -4.55 -19.48
N ALA A 153 -1.88 -4.49 -19.43
CA ALA A 153 -2.71 -5.42 -20.19
C ALA A 153 -2.46 -5.32 -21.70
N GLU A 154 -2.33 -4.11 -22.24
CA GLU A 154 -2.00 -3.87 -23.65
C GLU A 154 -0.62 -4.44 -24.03
N LEU A 155 0.40 -4.21 -23.18
CA LEU A 155 1.74 -4.79 -23.37
C LEU A 155 1.73 -6.32 -23.38
N LEU A 156 0.81 -6.94 -22.66
CA LEU A 156 0.58 -8.38 -22.68
C LEU A 156 -0.26 -8.85 -23.88
N GLY A 157 -0.57 -7.98 -24.84
CA GLY A 157 -1.38 -8.28 -26.01
C GLY A 157 -2.86 -8.53 -25.71
N LYS A 158 -3.36 -8.05 -24.57
CA LYS A 158 -4.75 -8.18 -24.15
C LYS A 158 -5.53 -6.90 -24.44
N LYS A 159 -6.78 -7.05 -24.89
CA LYS A 159 -7.71 -5.92 -25.00
C LYS A 159 -8.41 -5.72 -23.68
N VAL A 160 -8.42 -4.49 -23.20
CA VAL A 160 -9.10 -4.07 -21.99
C VAL A 160 -9.60 -2.63 -22.15
N ASP A 161 -10.79 -2.35 -21.64
CA ASP A 161 -11.30 -0.99 -21.62
C ASP A 161 -10.56 -0.14 -20.58
N MET A 162 -10.41 1.15 -20.84
CA MET A 162 -9.96 2.14 -19.86
C MET A 162 -10.79 2.05 -18.57
N HIS A 163 -10.30 2.61 -17.46
CA HIS A 163 -11.13 2.80 -16.29
C HIS A 163 -12.26 3.78 -16.62
N LYS A 164 -13.50 3.31 -16.50
CA LYS A 164 -14.69 4.05 -16.93
C LYS A 164 -14.99 5.27 -16.06
N TYR A 165 -14.71 5.17 -14.77
CA TYR A 165 -14.91 6.24 -13.81
C TYR A 165 -13.64 6.46 -13.01
N ALA A 166 -13.35 7.72 -12.70
CA ALA A 166 -12.24 8.06 -11.83
C ALA A 166 -12.55 9.32 -11.02
N ILE A 167 -12.30 9.25 -9.72
CA ILE A 167 -12.39 10.39 -8.81
C ILE A 167 -11.09 10.43 -8.04
N GLN A 168 -10.48 11.61 -7.94
CA GLN A 168 -9.31 11.82 -7.09
C GLN A 168 -9.59 12.97 -6.11
N ILE A 169 -9.30 12.71 -4.85
CA ILE A 169 -9.32 13.70 -3.77
C ILE A 169 -7.87 13.88 -3.32
N THR A 170 -7.30 15.04 -3.58
CA THR A 170 -5.89 15.33 -3.29
C THR A 170 -5.68 16.79 -2.94
N VAL A 171 -4.65 17.08 -2.17
CA VAL A 171 -4.14 18.42 -1.90
C VAL A 171 -2.95 18.79 -2.79
N ALA A 172 -2.50 17.87 -3.64
CA ALA A 172 -1.36 18.08 -4.53
C ALA A 172 -1.66 19.13 -5.60
N ASP A 173 -0.74 20.07 -5.81
CA ASP A 173 -0.83 21.07 -6.86
C ASP A 173 -0.46 20.45 -8.21
N THR A 174 -1.24 20.76 -9.25
CA THR A 174 -1.01 20.20 -10.60
C THR A 174 0.32 20.66 -11.24
N ARG A 175 0.98 21.66 -10.66
CA ARG A 175 2.31 22.13 -11.06
C ARG A 175 3.45 21.28 -10.52
N ASP A 176 3.19 20.44 -9.52
CA ASP A 176 4.21 19.57 -8.93
C ASP A 176 4.48 18.38 -9.85
N GLY A 177 5.73 18.02 -10.03
CA GLY A 177 6.13 16.88 -10.88
C GLY A 177 6.01 15.50 -10.22
N ALA A 178 4.94 15.25 -9.45
CA ALA A 178 4.76 14.01 -8.71
C ALA A 178 3.56 13.19 -9.24
N CYS A 179 3.55 11.89 -8.98
CA CYS A 179 2.39 11.04 -9.33
C CYS A 179 1.08 11.54 -8.70
N SER A 180 1.13 12.12 -7.51
CA SER A 180 -0.03 12.68 -6.80
C SER A 180 -0.67 13.85 -7.53
N SER A 181 0.11 14.65 -8.26
CA SER A 181 -0.32 15.86 -8.95
C SER A 181 -0.75 15.64 -10.39
N SER A 182 -0.42 14.48 -11.00
CA SER A 182 -0.89 14.15 -12.34
C SER A 182 -2.41 14.14 -12.41
N THR A 183 -2.96 14.76 -13.44
CA THR A 183 -4.41 14.96 -13.59
C THR A 183 -5.10 13.77 -14.23
N LEU A 184 -6.41 13.65 -14.04
CA LEU A 184 -7.21 12.66 -14.78
C LEU A 184 -7.21 12.91 -16.29
N LYS A 185 -7.04 14.16 -16.72
CA LYS A 185 -6.87 14.51 -18.14
C LYS A 185 -5.59 13.92 -18.71
N GLU A 186 -4.48 14.00 -17.96
CA GLU A 186 -3.22 13.33 -18.34
C GLU A 186 -3.39 11.80 -18.37
N ALA A 187 -4.03 11.23 -17.36
CA ALA A 187 -4.32 9.79 -17.35
C ALA A 187 -5.14 9.36 -18.56
N SER A 188 -6.09 10.19 -19.00
CA SER A 188 -6.87 9.93 -20.22
C SER A 188 -6.02 10.03 -21.48
N SER A 189 -5.10 10.97 -21.57
CA SER A 189 -4.20 11.10 -22.74
C SER A 189 -3.29 9.87 -22.91
N TRP A 190 -3.05 9.12 -21.84
CA TRP A 190 -2.30 7.86 -21.83
C TRP A 190 -3.20 6.61 -21.96
N GLY A 191 -4.49 6.78 -22.25
CA GLY A 191 -5.42 5.66 -22.39
C GLY A 191 -5.78 4.93 -21.10
N LYS A 192 -5.54 5.53 -19.92
CA LYS A 192 -5.76 4.87 -18.62
C LYS A 192 -7.20 5.06 -18.11
N VAL A 193 -7.77 6.24 -18.33
CA VAL A 193 -9.09 6.65 -17.82
C VAL A 193 -9.94 7.24 -18.94
N ASP A 194 -11.19 6.82 -19.03
CA ASP A 194 -12.16 7.38 -19.98
C ASP A 194 -12.78 8.66 -19.40
N ILE A 195 -12.57 9.81 -20.03
CA ILE A 195 -13.16 11.11 -19.64
C ILE A 195 -14.33 11.53 -20.52
N THR A 196 -14.77 10.68 -21.44
CA THR A 196 -15.85 11.02 -22.38
C THR A 196 -17.25 10.80 -21.78
N LYS A 197 -17.31 10.42 -20.52
CA LYS A 197 -18.59 10.10 -19.83
C LYS A 197 -18.67 10.75 -18.45
#